data_b60caefcc70fe9170a2c157e371ebe1b
#
_entry.id   b60caefcc70fe9170a2c157e371ebe1b
#
_cell.length_a   1.000
_cell.length_b   1.000
_cell.length_c   1.000
_cell.angle_alpha   90.00
_cell.angle_beta   90.00
_cell.angle_gamma   90.00
#
_symmetry.space_group_name_H-M   'P 1'
#
loop_
_entity.id
_entity.type
_entity.pdbx_description
1 polymer ?
#
loop_
_entity_poly.entity_id
_entity_poly.type
_entity_poly.pdbx_seq_one_letter_code
_entity_poly.pdbx_strand_id
1 'polypeptide(L)'
;MLTDVVTLGSAATRGLGALAADSLGDLVGASLPFRPQQVCRADTMNRLLREGAVRPWPRPPAVTAVRRQPVPAVSSNCQNLVLDLEQSGPALLPDSVFVKLPMEQLATRWFMGIMRSWRLESHFFRHVAGDLPLRTPVTYATAWRGTRFYLIQENLRQDPGVELFVNPDMASGPSLALVRRCLDAFACLHACHVHLDPVARAAILPLTYHPFLSPRLGRVSRALNSLALRPCLDKRPGVIPPEVAAAYRRSIDNWDRLLQFWFSGPLSLLHGDSHLGNFFVSGDAMGMLDWQAAHWGKGVRDVQYFLIDSLPRPLLEAHERELVDYYVERRAAHGAPVDAAATWQEYRAFTFHTLFTIVVAVGFGALNEEQDALMTEILGRAVAAVQRVDYASWLEEYLGAAMR
;
A
#
# COMPACT_ATOMS: atom_id res chain seq x y z
N MET A 1 -24.28 -4.57 12.09
CA MET A 1 -24.46 -5.59 11.03
C MET A 1 -25.34 -5.12 9.87
N LEU A 2 -26.63 -4.76 10.06
CA LEU A 2 -27.48 -4.30 8.95
C LEU A 2 -26.93 -3.02 8.27
N THR A 3 -26.54 -2.03 9.06
CA THR A 3 -25.92 -0.78 8.58
C THR A 3 -24.62 -1.06 7.79
N ASP A 4 -23.83 -2.03 8.21
CA ASP A 4 -22.58 -2.40 7.55
C ASP A 4 -22.85 -3.06 6.19
N VAL A 5 -23.85 -3.93 6.11
CA VAL A 5 -24.31 -4.54 4.86
C VAL A 5 -24.81 -3.49 3.87
N VAL A 6 -25.61 -2.50 4.33
CA VAL A 6 -26.08 -1.39 3.49
C VAL A 6 -24.91 -0.53 3.00
N THR A 7 -23.94 -0.24 3.86
CA THR A 7 -22.75 0.53 3.49
C THR A 7 -21.94 -0.18 2.40
N LEU A 8 -21.70 -1.48 2.58
CA LEU A 8 -21.00 -2.29 1.57
C LEU A 8 -21.81 -2.41 0.27
N GLY A 9 -23.13 -2.57 0.36
CA GLY A 9 -24.04 -2.59 -0.80
C GLY A 9 -23.92 -1.34 -1.65
N SER A 10 -23.89 -0.15 -1.02
CA SER A 10 -23.72 1.12 -1.73
C SER A 10 -22.31 1.27 -2.35
N ALA A 11 -21.27 0.77 -1.70
CA ALA A 11 -19.93 0.71 -2.27
C ALA A 11 -19.86 -0.25 -3.45
N ALA A 12 -20.52 -1.41 -3.35
CA ALA A 12 -20.65 -2.40 -4.40
C ALA A 12 -21.30 -1.84 -5.66
N THR A 13 -22.38 -1.07 -5.51
CA THR A 13 -23.08 -0.41 -6.64
C THR A 13 -22.15 0.56 -7.39
N ARG A 14 -21.30 1.31 -6.67
CA ARG A 14 -20.29 2.17 -7.32
C ARG A 14 -19.26 1.36 -8.11
N GLY A 15 -18.85 0.20 -7.60
CA GLY A 15 -17.96 -0.72 -8.32
C GLY A 15 -18.59 -1.24 -9.62
N LEU A 16 -19.89 -1.56 -9.61
CA LEU A 16 -20.63 -1.95 -10.81
C LEU A 16 -20.71 -0.80 -11.83
N GLY A 17 -20.94 0.43 -11.39
CA GLY A 17 -20.89 1.60 -12.26
C GLY A 17 -19.53 1.79 -12.96
N ALA A 18 -18.43 1.53 -12.24
CA ALA A 18 -17.09 1.59 -12.83
C ALA A 18 -16.89 0.50 -13.89
N LEU A 19 -17.39 -0.73 -13.68
CA LEU A 19 -17.35 -1.81 -14.68
C LEU A 19 -18.21 -1.50 -15.90
N ALA A 20 -19.38 -0.89 -15.71
CA ALA A 20 -20.23 -0.45 -16.82
C ALA A 20 -19.53 0.63 -17.67
N ALA A 21 -18.82 1.56 -17.03
CA ALA A 21 -18.01 2.57 -17.73
C ALA A 21 -16.87 1.94 -18.56
N ASP A 22 -16.25 0.85 -18.09
CA ASP A 22 -15.26 0.09 -18.86
C ASP A 22 -15.90 -0.53 -20.11
N SER A 23 -17.07 -1.16 -19.96
CA SER A 23 -17.78 -1.78 -21.09
C SER A 23 -18.20 -0.77 -22.15
N LEU A 24 -18.66 0.41 -21.75
CA LEU A 24 -18.93 1.53 -22.67
C LEU A 24 -17.65 2.01 -23.35
N GLY A 25 -16.55 2.10 -22.61
CA GLY A 25 -15.24 2.44 -23.19
C GLY A 25 -14.78 1.44 -24.24
N ASP A 26 -15.05 0.15 -24.06
CA ASP A 26 -14.74 -0.88 -25.06
C ASP A 26 -15.52 -0.68 -26.37
N LEU A 27 -16.78 -0.29 -26.28
CA LEU A 27 -17.62 -0.04 -27.46
C LEU A 27 -17.15 1.15 -28.32
N VAL A 28 -16.54 2.16 -27.67
CA VAL A 28 -16.05 3.37 -28.38
C VAL A 28 -14.53 3.36 -28.63
N GLY A 29 -13.87 2.24 -28.38
CA GLY A 29 -12.42 2.10 -28.59
C GLY A 29 -11.54 2.93 -27.64
N ALA A 30 -12.11 3.46 -26.55
CA ALA A 30 -11.45 4.35 -25.60
C ALA A 30 -11.02 3.66 -24.30
N SER A 31 -11.02 2.32 -24.27
CA SER A 31 -10.70 1.57 -23.05
C SER A 31 -9.20 1.36 -22.86
N LEU A 32 -8.79 1.29 -21.57
CA LEU A 32 -7.45 0.92 -21.19
C LEU A 32 -7.26 -0.61 -21.27
N PRO A 33 -6.02 -1.09 -21.52
CA PRO A 33 -5.74 -2.52 -21.55
C PRO A 33 -5.95 -3.16 -20.17
N PHE A 34 -6.33 -4.43 -20.16
CA PHE A 34 -6.41 -5.25 -18.96
C PHE A 34 -5.95 -6.70 -19.20
N ARG A 35 -5.59 -7.04 -20.44
CA ARG A 35 -5.03 -8.32 -20.83
C ARG A 35 -3.59 -8.17 -21.28
N PRO A 36 -2.67 -9.06 -20.85
CA PRO A 36 -1.27 -9.01 -21.24
C PRO A 36 -1.04 -8.91 -22.75
N GLN A 37 -1.82 -9.65 -23.55
CA GLN A 37 -1.71 -9.67 -25.01
C GLN A 37 -1.96 -8.29 -25.66
N GLN A 38 -2.72 -7.43 -25.00
CA GLN A 38 -3.02 -6.08 -25.52
C GLN A 38 -1.77 -5.19 -25.47
N VAL A 39 -0.96 -5.30 -24.40
CA VAL A 39 0.26 -4.49 -24.25
C VAL A 39 1.48 -5.08 -24.97
N CYS A 40 1.41 -6.32 -25.44
CA CYS A 40 2.43 -6.93 -26.29
C CYS A 40 2.36 -6.50 -27.77
N ARG A 41 1.54 -5.52 -28.12
CA ARG A 41 1.42 -4.94 -29.46
C ARG A 41 2.13 -3.61 -29.51
N ALA A 42 3.04 -3.43 -30.48
CA ALA A 42 3.82 -2.21 -30.63
C ALA A 42 2.94 -0.95 -30.74
N ASP A 43 1.87 -1.01 -31.55
CA ASP A 43 0.93 0.13 -31.70
C ASP A 43 0.26 0.51 -30.37
N THR A 44 -0.16 -0.50 -29.59
CA THR A 44 -0.75 -0.27 -28.27
C THR A 44 0.29 0.33 -27.33
N MET A 45 1.48 -0.22 -27.27
CA MET A 45 2.56 0.29 -26.44
C MET A 45 2.87 1.75 -26.76
N ASN A 46 3.05 2.08 -28.04
CA ASN A 46 3.30 3.45 -28.48
C ASN A 46 2.14 4.40 -28.13
N ARG A 47 0.89 3.95 -28.24
CA ARG A 47 -0.29 4.73 -27.82
C ARG A 47 -0.26 5.00 -26.32
N LEU A 48 -0.07 3.96 -25.48
CA LEU A 48 -0.04 4.09 -24.03
C LEU A 48 1.07 5.02 -23.55
N LEU A 49 2.27 4.91 -24.14
CA LEU A 49 3.41 5.75 -23.83
C LEU A 49 3.14 7.23 -24.18
N ARG A 50 2.41 7.52 -25.26
CA ARG A 50 2.03 8.90 -25.63
C ARG A 50 0.90 9.45 -24.75
N GLU A 51 -0.19 8.72 -24.62
CA GLU A 51 -1.41 9.21 -23.95
C GLU A 51 -1.23 9.30 -22.43
N GLY A 52 -0.46 8.38 -21.86
CA GLY A 52 -0.22 8.30 -20.42
C GLY A 52 1.12 8.87 -19.96
N ALA A 53 1.87 9.56 -20.80
CA ALA A 53 3.17 10.09 -20.46
C ALA A 53 3.16 10.84 -19.12
N VAL A 54 4.08 10.45 -18.21
CA VAL A 54 4.28 11.14 -16.92
C VAL A 54 5.07 12.42 -17.14
N ARG A 55 6.03 12.39 -18.10
CA ARG A 55 6.79 13.55 -18.55
C ARG A 55 6.67 13.68 -20.07
N PRO A 56 6.69 14.90 -20.62
CA PRO A 56 6.68 15.07 -22.08
C PRO A 56 7.85 14.33 -22.74
N TRP A 57 7.56 13.62 -23.81
CA TRP A 57 8.59 12.96 -24.61
C TRP A 57 9.29 14.00 -25.49
N PRO A 58 10.63 13.99 -25.62
CA PRO A 58 11.34 14.89 -26.56
C PRO A 58 10.98 14.61 -28.04
N ARG A 59 10.51 13.39 -28.31
CA ARG A 59 9.91 12.93 -29.59
C ARG A 59 8.99 11.75 -29.30
N PRO A 60 8.07 11.38 -30.19
CA PRO A 60 7.21 10.21 -29.99
C PRO A 60 8.02 8.92 -29.81
N PRO A 61 7.70 8.08 -28.82
CA PRO A 61 8.29 6.74 -28.71
C PRO A 61 8.00 5.91 -29.97
N ALA A 62 8.97 5.13 -30.40
CA ALA A 62 8.92 4.34 -31.64
C ALA A 62 9.25 2.87 -31.36
N VAL A 63 8.46 2.22 -30.54
CA VAL A 63 8.53 0.78 -30.28
C VAL A 63 8.09 0.02 -31.53
N THR A 64 8.89 -0.93 -31.98
CA THR A 64 8.65 -1.75 -33.18
C THR A 64 8.22 -3.17 -32.84
N ALA A 65 8.72 -3.71 -31.73
CA ALA A 65 8.28 -5.02 -31.22
C ALA A 65 8.23 -5.03 -29.68
N VAL A 66 7.36 -5.89 -29.14
CA VAL A 66 7.21 -6.11 -27.69
C VAL A 66 7.14 -7.61 -27.44
N ARG A 67 8.02 -8.11 -26.55
CA ARG A 67 8.04 -9.51 -26.13
C ARG A 67 7.84 -9.61 -24.63
N ARG A 68 6.97 -10.52 -24.19
CA ARG A 68 6.75 -10.78 -22.78
C ARG A 68 7.77 -11.78 -22.27
N GLN A 69 8.45 -11.42 -21.16
CA GLN A 69 9.28 -12.38 -20.42
C GLN A 69 8.39 -13.20 -19.45
N PRO A 70 8.74 -14.49 -19.20
CA PRO A 70 8.14 -15.24 -18.13
C PRO A 70 8.60 -14.66 -16.79
N VAL A 71 7.66 -14.24 -15.95
CA VAL A 71 7.91 -13.81 -14.57
C VAL A 71 6.97 -14.54 -13.64
N PRO A 72 7.42 -14.93 -12.43
CA PRO A 72 6.52 -15.49 -11.42
C PRO A 72 5.39 -14.51 -11.11
N ALA A 73 4.17 -15.02 -10.97
CA ALA A 73 3.04 -14.21 -10.49
C ALA A 73 3.23 -13.92 -8.99
N VAL A 74 3.53 -12.68 -8.64
CA VAL A 74 3.85 -12.29 -7.27
C VAL A 74 2.72 -11.49 -6.60
N SER A 75 1.75 -10.96 -7.37
CA SER A 75 0.69 -10.10 -6.84
C SER A 75 -0.70 -10.75 -6.98
N SER A 76 -1.53 -10.61 -5.95
CA SER A 76 -2.93 -11.04 -5.96
C SER A 76 -3.87 -9.99 -6.61
N ASN A 77 -3.45 -8.73 -6.69
CA ASN A 77 -4.32 -7.61 -7.07
C ASN A 77 -4.07 -7.11 -8.50
N CYS A 78 -2.88 -7.35 -9.04
CA CYS A 78 -2.44 -6.87 -10.34
C CYS A 78 -1.72 -7.95 -11.13
N GLN A 79 -1.67 -7.78 -12.45
CA GLN A 79 -0.79 -8.54 -13.32
C GLN A 79 0.52 -7.76 -13.48
N ASN A 80 1.62 -8.36 -13.05
CA ASN A 80 2.96 -7.82 -13.20
C ASN A 80 3.61 -8.47 -14.42
N LEU A 81 4.08 -7.67 -15.34
CA LEU A 81 4.68 -8.12 -16.60
C LEU A 81 6.07 -7.50 -16.74
N VAL A 82 6.99 -8.24 -17.30
CA VAL A 82 8.25 -7.71 -17.84
C VAL A 82 8.19 -7.84 -19.36
N LEU A 83 8.41 -6.73 -20.05
CA LEU A 83 8.31 -6.65 -21.50
C LEU A 83 9.64 -6.15 -22.09
N ASP A 84 10.21 -6.91 -23.02
CA ASP A 84 11.33 -6.46 -23.82
C ASP A 84 10.81 -5.62 -25.00
N LEU A 85 11.49 -4.52 -25.28
CA LEU A 85 11.13 -3.55 -26.28
C LEU A 85 12.19 -3.47 -27.37
N GLU A 86 11.80 -3.61 -28.63
CA GLU A 86 12.63 -3.17 -29.76
C GLU A 86 12.17 -1.76 -30.18
N GLN A 87 13.12 -0.87 -30.46
CA GLN A 87 12.83 0.52 -30.79
C GLN A 87 13.54 0.89 -32.11
N SER A 88 12.88 1.72 -32.92
CA SER A 88 13.53 2.31 -34.10
C SER A 88 14.13 3.67 -33.76
N GLY A 89 15.31 3.95 -34.26
CA GLY A 89 16.06 5.18 -34.01
C GLY A 89 16.69 5.20 -32.60
N PRO A 90 17.13 6.36 -32.11
CA PRO A 90 17.72 6.46 -30.77
C PRO A 90 16.72 6.07 -29.68
N ALA A 91 17.15 5.16 -28.79
CA ALA A 91 16.30 4.65 -27.70
C ALA A 91 15.87 5.76 -26.74
N LEU A 92 14.58 5.81 -26.43
CA LEU A 92 13.99 6.68 -25.40
C LEU A 92 13.62 5.91 -24.12
N LEU A 93 13.53 4.60 -24.23
CA LEU A 93 13.22 3.66 -23.15
C LEU A 93 14.35 2.66 -23.05
N PRO A 94 14.54 2.00 -21.87
CA PRO A 94 15.40 0.83 -21.76
C PRO A 94 14.86 -0.31 -22.64
N ASP A 95 15.70 -1.31 -22.88
CA ASP A 95 15.33 -2.50 -23.66
C ASP A 95 14.26 -3.37 -22.95
N SER A 96 14.04 -3.14 -21.69
CA SER A 96 13.00 -3.83 -20.93
C SER A 96 12.29 -2.89 -19.97
N VAL A 97 10.98 -3.05 -19.85
CA VAL A 97 10.12 -2.30 -18.93
C VAL A 97 9.29 -3.23 -18.07
N PHE A 98 8.98 -2.76 -16.87
CA PHE A 98 7.96 -3.38 -16.01
C PHE A 98 6.61 -2.75 -16.30
N VAL A 99 5.58 -3.59 -16.43
CA VAL A 99 4.20 -3.14 -16.69
C VAL A 99 3.25 -3.77 -15.69
N LYS A 100 2.47 -2.92 -15.01
CA LYS A 100 1.41 -3.33 -14.08
C LYS A 100 0.05 -3.10 -14.75
N LEU A 101 -0.79 -4.14 -14.75
CA LEU A 101 -2.15 -4.14 -15.29
C LEU A 101 -3.14 -4.62 -14.23
N PRO A 102 -4.44 -4.30 -14.35
CA PRO A 102 -5.46 -4.90 -13.49
C PRO A 102 -5.55 -6.41 -13.72
N MET A 103 -6.00 -7.16 -12.71
CA MET A 103 -6.34 -8.58 -12.88
C MET A 103 -7.43 -8.75 -13.92
N GLU A 104 -7.43 -9.90 -14.62
CA GLU A 104 -8.50 -10.22 -15.59
C GLU A 104 -9.80 -10.58 -14.89
N GLN A 105 -9.73 -11.17 -13.68
CA GLN A 105 -10.90 -11.56 -12.91
C GLN A 105 -11.80 -10.38 -12.58
N LEU A 106 -13.05 -10.50 -12.98
CA LEU A 106 -14.07 -9.45 -12.81
C LEU A 106 -14.27 -9.08 -11.33
N ALA A 107 -14.28 -10.07 -10.43
CA ALA A 107 -14.45 -9.86 -9.00
C ALA A 107 -13.31 -9.03 -8.40
N THR A 108 -12.06 -9.31 -8.76
CA THR A 108 -10.89 -8.53 -8.32
C THR A 108 -10.96 -7.10 -8.86
N ARG A 109 -11.26 -6.91 -10.14
CA ARG A 109 -11.40 -5.57 -10.72
C ARG A 109 -12.52 -4.77 -10.06
N TRP A 110 -13.65 -5.41 -9.80
CA TRP A 110 -14.77 -4.80 -9.09
C TRP A 110 -14.38 -4.34 -7.68
N PHE A 111 -13.71 -5.21 -6.91
CA PHE A 111 -13.22 -4.88 -5.58
C PHE A 111 -12.20 -3.74 -5.61
N MET A 112 -11.20 -3.81 -6.47
CA MET A 112 -10.18 -2.77 -6.62
C MET A 112 -10.77 -1.46 -7.14
N GLY A 113 -11.83 -1.51 -7.92
CA GLY A 113 -12.62 -0.34 -8.33
C GLY A 113 -13.32 0.35 -7.15
N ILE A 114 -13.82 -0.41 -6.18
CA ILE A 114 -14.36 0.11 -4.91
C ILE A 114 -13.22 0.78 -4.11
N MET A 115 -12.07 0.13 -4.02
CA MET A 115 -10.90 0.57 -3.26
C MET A 115 -10.20 1.79 -3.89
N ARG A 116 -10.33 2.00 -5.19
CA ARG A 116 -9.67 3.06 -5.96
C ARG A 116 -8.14 3.09 -5.88
N SER A 117 -7.51 2.00 -5.47
CA SER A 117 -6.07 1.90 -5.28
C SER A 117 -5.29 2.22 -6.55
N TRP A 118 -5.74 1.71 -7.71
CA TRP A 118 -5.10 1.97 -9.01
C TRP A 118 -5.18 3.44 -9.45
N ARG A 119 -6.27 4.13 -9.08
CA ARG A 119 -6.39 5.58 -9.28
C ARG A 119 -5.36 6.32 -8.46
N LEU A 120 -5.20 5.93 -7.19
CA LEU A 120 -4.25 6.53 -6.28
C LEU A 120 -2.83 6.32 -6.77
N GLU A 121 -2.46 5.09 -7.13
CA GLU A 121 -1.12 4.77 -7.62
C GLU A 121 -0.79 5.53 -8.92
N SER A 122 -1.71 5.58 -9.87
CA SER A 122 -1.54 6.35 -11.10
C SER A 122 -1.37 7.85 -10.82
N HIS A 123 -2.15 8.40 -9.89
CA HIS A 123 -2.02 9.80 -9.46
C HIS A 123 -0.67 10.06 -8.79
N PHE A 124 -0.26 9.18 -7.88
CA PHE A 124 1.00 9.30 -7.15
C PHE A 124 2.19 9.36 -8.10
N PHE A 125 2.32 8.40 -9.01
CA PHE A 125 3.44 8.39 -9.95
C PHE A 125 3.42 9.55 -10.96
N ARG A 126 2.25 10.10 -11.24
CA ARG A 126 2.13 11.26 -12.14
C ARG A 126 2.47 12.59 -11.48
N HIS A 127 2.14 12.76 -10.19
CA HIS A 127 2.11 14.07 -9.55
C HIS A 127 2.93 14.19 -8.26
N VAL A 128 3.37 13.08 -7.67
CA VAL A 128 4.02 13.08 -6.35
C VAL A 128 5.41 12.49 -6.40
N ALA A 129 5.59 11.35 -7.06
CA ALA A 129 6.82 10.56 -7.03
C ALA A 129 8.09 11.34 -7.44
N GLY A 130 7.95 12.33 -8.35
CA GLY A 130 9.08 13.11 -8.85
C GLY A 130 9.71 14.07 -7.83
N ASP A 131 8.99 14.40 -6.77
CA ASP A 131 9.41 15.38 -5.74
C ASP A 131 9.75 14.71 -4.40
N LEU A 132 9.80 13.38 -4.36
CA LEU A 132 10.11 12.65 -3.14
C LEU A 132 11.63 12.59 -2.87
N PRO A 133 12.03 12.57 -1.59
CA PRO A 133 13.42 12.38 -1.20
C PRO A 133 13.88 10.91 -1.28
N LEU A 134 12.98 9.99 -1.66
CA LEU A 134 13.25 8.56 -1.83
C LEU A 134 13.25 8.16 -3.30
N ARG A 135 14.07 7.17 -3.66
CA ARG A 135 14.00 6.58 -4.98
C ARG A 135 12.67 5.85 -5.17
N THR A 136 11.97 6.20 -6.23
CA THR A 136 10.83 5.46 -6.76
C THR A 136 11.19 4.93 -8.15
N PRO A 137 10.57 3.85 -8.65
CA PRO A 137 10.79 3.43 -10.03
C PRO A 137 10.49 4.56 -11.02
N VAL A 138 11.38 4.77 -11.98
CA VAL A 138 11.14 5.71 -13.07
C VAL A 138 9.86 5.28 -13.78
N THR A 139 8.87 6.15 -13.82
CA THR A 139 7.57 5.88 -14.45
C THR A 139 7.48 6.62 -15.77
N TYR A 140 7.35 5.88 -16.83
CA TYR A 140 7.29 6.40 -18.20
C TYR A 140 5.87 6.83 -18.57
N ALA A 141 4.88 5.98 -18.25
CA ALA A 141 3.49 6.27 -18.55
C ALA A 141 2.55 5.57 -17.57
N THR A 142 1.44 6.25 -17.27
CA THR A 142 0.35 5.69 -16.46
C THR A 142 -0.96 6.38 -16.80
N ALA A 143 -2.05 5.63 -16.76
CA ALA A 143 -3.41 6.17 -16.79
C ALA A 143 -4.37 5.25 -16.06
N TRP A 144 -5.49 5.81 -15.63
CA TRP A 144 -6.56 5.12 -14.95
C TRP A 144 -7.93 5.55 -15.52
N ARG A 145 -8.83 4.57 -15.67
CA ARG A 145 -10.23 4.77 -16.05
C ARG A 145 -11.08 3.60 -15.56
N GLY A 146 -12.20 3.87 -14.87
CA GLY A 146 -13.09 2.82 -14.35
C GLY A 146 -12.39 1.85 -13.42
N THR A 147 -12.39 0.57 -13.75
CA THR A 147 -11.65 -0.50 -13.07
C THR A 147 -10.37 -0.90 -13.79
N ARG A 148 -9.88 -0.07 -14.72
CA ARG A 148 -8.67 -0.34 -15.50
C ARG A 148 -7.62 0.73 -15.26
N PHE A 149 -6.39 0.30 -15.34
CA PHE A 149 -5.22 1.18 -15.30
C PHE A 149 -4.05 0.49 -16.00
N TYR A 150 -3.00 1.24 -16.23
CA TYR A 150 -1.69 0.69 -16.52
C TYR A 150 -0.61 1.57 -15.91
N LEU A 151 0.51 0.95 -15.63
CA LEU A 151 1.71 1.58 -15.14
C LEU A 151 2.88 0.99 -15.91
N ILE A 152 3.65 1.82 -16.61
CA ILE A 152 4.85 1.41 -17.36
C ILE A 152 6.04 2.06 -16.68
N GLN A 153 6.93 1.24 -16.13
CA GLN A 153 8.07 1.67 -15.31
C GLN A 153 9.37 1.03 -15.76
N GLU A 154 10.48 1.53 -15.23
CA GLU A 154 11.76 0.84 -15.35
C GLU A 154 11.66 -0.58 -14.78
N ASN A 155 12.39 -1.50 -15.41
CA ASN A 155 12.53 -2.85 -14.89
C ASN A 155 13.73 -2.91 -13.94
N LEU A 156 13.47 -2.71 -12.64
CA LEU A 156 14.52 -2.71 -11.61
C LEU A 156 15.30 -4.02 -11.53
N ARG A 157 14.75 -5.13 -12.03
CA ARG A 157 15.45 -6.43 -12.08
C ARG A 157 16.63 -6.46 -13.05
N GLN A 158 16.68 -5.52 -13.99
CA GLN A 158 17.80 -5.38 -14.94
C GLN A 158 18.93 -4.52 -14.42
N ASP A 159 18.72 -3.77 -13.36
CA ASP A 159 19.76 -2.98 -12.72
C ASP A 159 20.54 -3.86 -11.74
N PRO A 160 21.81 -4.23 -12.02
CA PRO A 160 22.59 -5.09 -11.13
C PRO A 160 22.93 -4.42 -9.79
N GLY A 161 22.74 -3.11 -9.68
CA GLY A 161 22.89 -2.36 -8.43
C GLY A 161 21.61 -2.31 -7.59
N VAL A 162 20.53 -2.99 -8.01
CA VAL A 162 19.26 -3.02 -7.28
C VAL A 162 19.03 -4.39 -6.65
N GLU A 163 18.77 -4.38 -5.34
CA GLU A 163 18.29 -5.54 -4.57
C GLU A 163 16.81 -5.38 -4.29
N LEU A 164 16.02 -6.37 -4.70
CA LEU A 164 14.57 -6.46 -4.47
C LEU A 164 14.28 -7.53 -3.43
N PHE A 165 13.33 -7.27 -2.53
CA PHE A 165 12.90 -8.24 -1.53
C PHE A 165 11.65 -8.98 -1.98
N VAL A 166 11.60 -10.28 -1.73
CA VAL A 166 10.51 -11.18 -2.12
C VAL A 166 9.94 -11.93 -0.90
N ASN A 167 8.89 -12.72 -1.08
CA ASN A 167 8.23 -13.41 0.03
C ASN A 167 9.16 -14.21 0.97
N PRO A 168 10.18 -14.96 0.50
CA PRO A 168 11.15 -15.60 1.38
C PRO A 168 11.90 -14.63 2.30
N ASP A 169 12.24 -13.43 1.82
CA ASP A 169 12.91 -12.40 2.61
C ASP A 169 11.99 -11.85 3.70
N MET A 170 10.69 -11.71 3.39
CA MET A 170 9.66 -11.31 4.35
C MET A 170 9.45 -12.39 5.43
N ALA A 171 9.53 -13.67 5.06
CA ALA A 171 9.39 -14.79 5.99
C ALA A 171 10.60 -14.89 6.94
N SER A 172 11.83 -14.77 6.40
CA SER A 172 13.08 -14.83 7.18
C SER A 172 13.37 -13.55 7.97
N GLY A 173 12.85 -12.41 7.49
CA GLY A 173 13.06 -11.09 8.04
C GLY A 173 14.39 -10.43 7.70
N PRO A 174 14.46 -9.10 7.75
CA PRO A 174 15.65 -8.32 7.46
C PRO A 174 16.66 -8.32 8.61
N SER A 175 17.93 -8.02 8.31
CA SER A 175 18.92 -7.70 9.33
C SER A 175 18.59 -6.37 10.04
N LEU A 176 19.04 -6.19 11.29
CA LEU A 176 18.87 -4.91 12.02
C LEU A 176 19.47 -3.71 11.27
N ALA A 177 20.57 -3.92 10.54
CA ALA A 177 21.16 -2.86 9.71
C ALA A 177 20.20 -2.42 8.60
N LEU A 178 19.57 -3.37 7.91
CA LEU A 178 18.57 -3.09 6.89
C LEU A 178 17.31 -2.43 7.49
N VAL A 179 16.84 -2.92 8.65
CA VAL A 179 15.72 -2.29 9.39
C VAL A 179 15.99 -0.83 9.65
N ARG A 180 17.18 -0.48 10.17
CA ARG A 180 17.54 0.92 10.43
C ARG A 180 17.59 1.77 9.16
N ARG A 181 18.05 1.21 8.02
CA ARG A 181 18.00 1.90 6.72
C ARG A 181 16.53 2.16 6.29
N CYS A 182 15.64 1.19 6.45
CA CYS A 182 14.22 1.38 6.15
C CYS A 182 13.57 2.44 7.07
N LEU A 183 13.91 2.44 8.36
CA LEU A 183 13.40 3.45 9.30
C LEU A 183 13.91 4.85 9.00
N ASP A 184 15.16 4.99 8.55
CA ASP A 184 15.70 6.28 8.11
C ASP A 184 15.01 6.77 6.82
N ALA A 185 14.74 5.86 5.88
CA ALA A 185 13.96 6.16 4.69
C ALA A 185 12.53 6.63 5.03
N PHE A 186 11.85 5.98 5.98
CA PHE A 186 10.56 6.47 6.49
C PHE A 186 10.70 7.84 7.15
N ALA A 187 11.72 8.05 7.99
CA ALA A 187 11.91 9.33 8.65
C ALA A 187 12.10 10.47 7.63
N CYS A 188 12.86 10.21 6.58
CA CYS A 188 13.07 11.14 5.47
C CYS A 188 11.75 11.42 4.71
N LEU A 189 11.00 10.38 4.32
CA LEU A 189 9.70 10.50 3.67
C LEU A 189 8.71 11.30 4.51
N HIS A 190 8.60 10.95 5.79
CA HIS A 190 7.64 11.58 6.70
C HIS A 190 8.02 13.02 7.05
N ALA A 191 9.25 13.45 6.82
CA ALA A 191 9.70 14.82 7.03
C ALA A 191 9.40 15.73 5.85
N CYS A 192 9.29 15.20 4.62
CA CYS A 192 9.34 16.02 3.41
C CYS A 192 8.21 17.07 3.27
N HIS A 193 7.03 16.82 3.80
CA HIS A 193 5.85 17.69 3.60
C HIS A 193 5.15 18.11 4.89
N VAL A 194 5.81 18.03 6.05
CA VAL A 194 5.19 18.34 7.35
C VAL A 194 4.76 19.79 7.51
N HIS A 195 5.40 20.71 6.78
CA HIS A 195 5.11 22.14 6.81
C HIS A 195 3.86 22.55 6.01
N LEU A 196 3.31 21.65 5.21
CA LEU A 196 2.16 21.95 4.36
C LEU A 196 0.87 22.02 5.17
N ASP A 197 0.04 23.00 4.86
CA ASP A 197 -1.31 23.09 5.39
C ASP A 197 -2.24 22.03 4.77
N PRO A 198 -3.46 21.83 5.31
CA PRO A 198 -4.39 20.82 4.79
C PRO A 198 -4.79 21.04 3.32
N VAL A 199 -4.84 22.29 2.84
CA VAL A 199 -5.24 22.61 1.45
C VAL A 199 -4.12 22.20 0.49
N ALA A 200 -2.88 22.58 0.81
CA ALA A 200 -1.70 22.21 0.04
C ALA A 200 -1.51 20.68 0.01
N ARG A 201 -1.69 19.99 1.14
CA ARG A 201 -1.65 18.52 1.19
C ARG A 201 -2.71 17.88 0.31
N ALA A 202 -3.96 18.38 0.34
CA ALA A 202 -5.04 17.88 -0.50
C ALA A 202 -4.81 18.13 -2.00
N ALA A 203 -4.08 19.19 -2.36
CA ALA A 203 -3.70 19.47 -3.73
C ALA A 203 -2.66 18.46 -4.26
N ILE A 204 -1.72 18.03 -3.42
CA ILE A 204 -0.70 17.02 -3.76
C ILE A 204 -1.35 15.64 -3.83
N LEU A 205 -1.99 15.21 -2.75
CA LEU A 205 -2.59 13.88 -2.63
C LEU A 205 -3.94 13.96 -1.88
N PRO A 206 -5.08 13.83 -2.57
CA PRO A 206 -6.39 13.85 -1.95
C PRO A 206 -6.61 12.63 -1.05
N LEU A 207 -6.92 12.84 0.24
CA LEU A 207 -7.15 11.81 1.26
C LEU A 207 -8.27 10.81 0.97
N THR A 208 -9.10 11.08 -0.05
CA THR A 208 -10.31 10.32 -0.32
C THR A 208 -10.13 9.15 -1.28
N TYR A 209 -8.91 8.85 -1.71
CA TYR A 209 -8.68 7.83 -2.72
C TYR A 209 -8.70 6.41 -2.15
N HIS A 210 -8.15 6.20 -0.96
CA HIS A 210 -8.06 4.87 -0.38
C HIS A 210 -9.12 4.66 0.73
N PRO A 211 -10.04 3.68 0.61
CA PRO A 211 -11.16 3.52 1.53
C PRO A 211 -10.77 3.09 2.94
N PHE A 212 -9.70 2.30 3.09
CA PHE A 212 -9.25 1.85 4.42
C PHE A 212 -8.51 2.92 5.21
N LEU A 213 -7.95 3.90 4.50
CA LEU A 213 -6.99 4.86 5.05
C LEU A 213 -7.48 6.30 4.87
N SER A 214 -8.78 6.47 4.65
CA SER A 214 -9.43 7.75 4.47
C SER A 214 -10.59 7.91 5.46
N PRO A 215 -10.64 9.01 6.25
CA PRO A 215 -11.75 9.29 7.14
C PRO A 215 -13.11 9.32 6.41
N ARG A 216 -13.13 9.81 5.18
CA ARG A 216 -14.34 9.89 4.36
C ARG A 216 -14.94 8.51 4.03
N LEU A 217 -14.12 7.49 3.90
CA LEU A 217 -14.52 6.12 3.57
C LEU A 217 -14.41 5.17 4.77
N GLY A 218 -14.17 5.70 5.95
CA GLY A 218 -14.00 4.92 7.18
C GLY A 218 -15.17 4.00 7.52
N ARG A 219 -16.40 4.34 7.10
CA ARG A 219 -17.55 3.45 7.26
C ARG A 219 -17.44 2.18 6.42
N VAL A 220 -16.87 2.24 5.22
CA VAL A 220 -16.62 1.05 4.39
C VAL A 220 -15.56 0.17 5.06
N SER A 221 -14.50 0.77 5.54
CA SER A 221 -13.44 0.08 6.28
C SER A 221 -13.99 -0.58 7.55
N ARG A 222 -14.75 0.15 8.36
CA ARG A 222 -15.41 -0.39 9.55
C ARG A 222 -16.28 -1.61 9.21
N ALA A 223 -17.11 -1.51 8.18
CA ALA A 223 -18.00 -2.59 7.78
C ALA A 223 -17.24 -3.84 7.34
N LEU A 224 -16.17 -3.67 6.54
CA LEU A 224 -15.31 -4.78 6.12
C LEU A 224 -14.66 -5.45 7.32
N ASN A 225 -14.08 -4.68 8.23
CA ASN A 225 -13.43 -5.21 9.43
C ASN A 225 -14.39 -5.88 10.40
N SER A 226 -15.60 -5.33 10.58
CA SER A 226 -16.66 -5.95 11.37
C SER A 226 -17.04 -7.35 10.86
N LEU A 227 -17.08 -7.52 9.54
CA LEU A 227 -17.50 -8.77 8.90
C LEU A 227 -16.34 -9.76 8.72
N ALA A 228 -15.09 -9.30 8.68
CA ALA A 228 -13.93 -10.15 8.42
C ALA A 228 -13.51 -10.99 9.63
N LEU A 229 -13.77 -10.55 10.86
CA LEU A 229 -13.30 -11.24 12.06
C LEU A 229 -13.80 -12.68 12.14
N ARG A 230 -15.10 -12.92 11.90
CA ARG A 230 -15.67 -14.27 12.01
C ARG A 230 -15.06 -15.24 11.00
N PRO A 231 -15.01 -14.94 9.68
CA PRO A 231 -14.31 -15.80 8.73
C PRO A 231 -12.84 -16.02 9.05
N CYS A 232 -12.14 -15.03 9.59
CA CYS A 232 -10.75 -15.18 10.01
C CYS A 232 -10.62 -16.18 11.17
N LEU A 233 -11.45 -16.08 12.20
CA LEU A 233 -11.48 -17.02 13.32
C LEU A 233 -11.80 -18.46 12.88
N ASP A 234 -12.74 -18.61 11.94
CA ASP A 234 -13.14 -19.91 11.41
C ASP A 234 -12.01 -20.56 10.57
N LYS A 235 -11.28 -19.75 9.79
CA LYS A 235 -10.12 -20.21 9.00
C LYS A 235 -8.87 -20.49 9.86
N ARG A 236 -8.71 -19.78 10.99
CA ARG A 236 -7.53 -19.84 11.86
C ARG A 236 -7.92 -20.00 13.33
N PRO A 237 -8.49 -21.17 13.68
CA PRO A 237 -8.93 -21.41 15.04
C PRO A 237 -7.74 -21.35 16.02
N GLY A 238 -7.92 -20.60 17.12
CA GLY A 238 -6.92 -20.48 18.20
C GLY A 238 -5.78 -19.48 17.95
N VAL A 239 -5.62 -18.92 16.75
CA VAL A 239 -4.57 -17.91 16.47
C VAL A 239 -4.87 -16.57 17.14
N ILE A 240 -6.12 -16.14 17.17
CA ILE A 240 -6.55 -14.92 17.85
C ILE A 240 -7.16 -15.29 19.19
N PRO A 241 -6.50 -14.97 20.31
CA PRO A 241 -7.04 -15.25 21.65
C PRO A 241 -8.32 -14.47 21.95
N PRO A 242 -9.18 -14.95 22.88
CA PRO A 242 -10.45 -14.31 23.19
C PRO A 242 -10.34 -12.83 23.59
N GLU A 243 -9.31 -12.47 24.37
CA GLU A 243 -9.05 -11.10 24.81
C GLU A 243 -8.66 -10.17 23.64
N VAL A 244 -7.87 -10.66 22.67
CA VAL A 244 -7.52 -9.90 21.46
C VAL A 244 -8.76 -9.74 20.57
N ALA A 245 -9.57 -10.79 20.43
CA ALA A 245 -10.84 -10.70 19.71
C ALA A 245 -11.83 -9.74 20.39
N ALA A 246 -11.82 -9.64 21.71
CA ALA A 246 -12.64 -8.66 22.45
C ALA A 246 -12.14 -7.23 22.20
N ALA A 247 -10.83 -6.97 22.29
CA ALA A 247 -10.23 -5.68 21.97
C ALA A 247 -10.50 -5.28 20.51
N TYR A 248 -10.44 -6.25 19.57
CA TYR A 248 -10.81 -6.03 18.17
C TYR A 248 -12.26 -5.53 18.04
N ARG A 249 -13.23 -6.22 18.63
CA ARG A 249 -14.64 -5.81 18.59
C ARG A 249 -14.83 -4.44 19.23
N ARG A 250 -14.21 -4.20 20.38
CA ARG A 250 -14.25 -2.91 21.09
C ARG A 250 -13.72 -1.77 20.20
N SER A 251 -12.67 -2.02 19.44
CA SER A 251 -12.11 -1.07 18.45
C SER A 251 -13.11 -0.78 17.31
N ILE A 252 -13.75 -1.81 16.77
CA ILE A 252 -14.77 -1.66 15.73
C ILE A 252 -15.98 -0.84 16.24
N ASP A 253 -16.41 -1.06 17.49
CA ASP A 253 -17.50 -0.31 18.11
C ASP A 253 -17.15 1.19 18.32
N ASN A 254 -15.85 1.50 18.43
CA ASN A 254 -15.34 2.85 18.60
C ASN A 254 -14.58 3.39 17.37
N TRP A 255 -14.90 2.88 16.18
CA TRP A 255 -14.18 3.14 14.94
C TRP A 255 -14.00 4.62 14.61
N ASP A 256 -15.04 5.43 14.77
CA ASP A 256 -14.99 6.87 14.46
C ASP A 256 -14.01 7.61 15.38
N ARG A 257 -13.88 7.19 16.63
CA ARG A 257 -12.90 7.74 17.59
C ARG A 257 -11.47 7.36 17.20
N LEU A 258 -11.24 6.12 16.75
CA LEU A 258 -9.95 5.69 16.24
C LEU A 258 -9.57 6.44 14.96
N LEU A 259 -10.52 6.65 14.04
CA LEU A 259 -10.27 7.47 12.85
C LEU A 259 -9.90 8.90 13.25
N GLN A 260 -10.58 9.49 14.22
CA GLN A 260 -10.23 10.81 14.73
C GLN A 260 -8.81 10.84 15.29
N PHE A 261 -8.41 9.84 16.07
CA PHE A 261 -7.06 9.74 16.60
C PHE A 261 -6.01 9.59 15.47
N TRP A 262 -6.24 8.68 14.53
CA TRP A 262 -5.28 8.38 13.47
C TRP A 262 -5.04 9.53 12.50
N PHE A 263 -6.05 10.37 12.28
CA PHE A 263 -6.01 11.46 11.30
C PHE A 263 -6.01 12.86 11.92
N SER A 264 -5.81 13.00 13.23
CA SER A 264 -5.67 14.27 13.91
C SER A 264 -4.21 14.66 14.15
N GLY A 265 -3.98 15.95 14.35
CA GLY A 265 -2.64 16.48 14.63
C GLY A 265 -1.75 16.60 13.38
N PRO A 266 -0.43 16.67 13.56
CA PRO A 266 0.52 16.73 12.45
C PRO A 266 0.48 15.45 11.61
N LEU A 267 0.28 15.59 10.30
CA LEU A 267 0.24 14.48 9.36
C LEU A 267 1.43 14.54 8.39
N SER A 268 1.98 13.37 8.09
CA SER A 268 3.03 13.15 7.10
C SER A 268 2.47 12.45 5.87
N LEU A 269 3.19 12.51 4.75
CA LEU A 269 2.93 11.62 3.63
C LEU A 269 3.41 10.22 3.98
N LEU A 270 2.52 9.23 3.91
CA LEU A 270 2.78 7.83 4.21
C LEU A 270 2.81 7.00 2.92
N HIS A 271 3.58 5.92 2.96
CA HIS A 271 3.51 4.87 1.95
C HIS A 271 2.18 4.10 2.04
N GLY A 272 1.79 3.73 3.24
CA GLY A 272 0.50 3.11 3.52
C GLY A 272 0.46 1.59 3.40
N ASP A 273 1.43 0.97 2.71
CA ASP A 273 1.59 -0.49 2.57
C ASP A 273 3.07 -0.85 2.73
N SER A 274 3.60 -0.53 3.89
CA SER A 274 5.03 -0.36 4.18
C SER A 274 5.74 -1.64 4.63
N HIS A 275 5.44 -2.80 4.03
CA HIS A 275 6.18 -4.04 4.29
C HIS A 275 7.51 -4.13 3.51
N LEU A 276 8.41 -5.03 3.92
CA LEU A 276 9.75 -5.18 3.34
C LEU A 276 9.72 -5.39 1.81
N GLY A 277 8.76 -6.17 1.31
CA GLY A 277 8.62 -6.44 -0.12
C GLY A 277 8.31 -5.21 -0.98
N ASN A 278 7.97 -4.07 -0.37
CA ASN A 278 7.77 -2.79 -1.04
C ASN A 278 9.01 -1.87 -0.95
N PHE A 279 10.10 -2.34 -0.34
CA PHE A 279 11.40 -1.68 -0.40
C PHE A 279 12.31 -2.27 -1.48
N PHE A 280 13.28 -1.49 -1.90
CA PHE A 280 14.43 -1.95 -2.65
C PHE A 280 15.66 -1.13 -2.26
N VAL A 281 16.82 -1.75 -2.44
CA VAL A 281 18.12 -1.10 -2.28
C VAL A 281 18.67 -0.77 -3.66
N SER A 282 19.22 0.41 -3.85
CA SER A 282 19.90 0.81 -5.07
C SER A 282 21.21 1.52 -4.70
N GLY A 283 22.31 0.77 -4.71
CA GLY A 283 23.56 1.22 -4.11
C GLY A 283 23.39 1.55 -2.64
N ASP A 284 23.71 2.78 -2.24
CA ASP A 284 23.51 3.25 -0.86
C ASP A 284 22.10 3.79 -0.57
N ALA A 285 21.28 3.98 -1.60
CA ALA A 285 19.94 4.53 -1.44
C ALA A 285 18.89 3.46 -1.16
N MET A 286 17.90 3.81 -0.35
CA MET A 286 16.65 3.06 -0.21
C MET A 286 15.61 3.61 -1.17
N GLY A 287 14.82 2.73 -1.77
CA GLY A 287 13.67 3.09 -2.58
C GLY A 287 12.43 2.31 -2.18
N MET A 288 11.26 2.75 -2.68
CA MET A 288 9.98 2.10 -2.40
C MET A 288 9.14 1.91 -3.66
N LEU A 289 8.43 0.78 -3.69
CA LEU A 289 7.52 0.31 -4.75
C LEU A 289 6.07 0.43 -4.29
N ASP A 290 5.12 0.25 -5.21
CA ASP A 290 3.69 -0.03 -4.93
C ASP A 290 2.99 1.01 -4.04
N TRP A 291 2.86 2.23 -4.53
CA TRP A 291 2.27 3.37 -3.82
C TRP A 291 0.74 3.42 -3.87
N GLN A 292 0.09 2.27 -4.01
CA GLN A 292 -1.37 2.14 -4.13
C GLN A 292 -2.15 2.52 -2.85
N ALA A 293 -1.45 2.64 -1.72
CA ALA A 293 -2.01 2.96 -0.40
C ALA A 293 -1.52 4.30 0.17
N ALA A 294 -0.82 5.12 -0.62
CA ALA A 294 -0.28 6.39 -0.17
C ALA A 294 -1.38 7.33 0.38
N HIS A 295 -1.12 7.96 1.51
CA HIS A 295 -2.08 8.86 2.15
C HIS A 295 -1.41 9.80 3.18
N TRP A 296 -2.16 10.76 3.70
CA TRP A 296 -1.72 11.59 4.82
C TRP A 296 -2.11 10.94 6.14
N GLY A 297 -1.16 10.77 7.03
CA GLY A 297 -1.36 10.14 8.33
C GLY A 297 -0.20 10.39 9.29
N LYS A 298 -0.26 9.79 10.47
CA LYS A 298 0.82 9.84 11.46
C LYS A 298 1.97 8.94 11.01
N GLY A 299 3.19 9.49 10.87
CA GLY A 299 4.35 8.79 10.29
C GLY A 299 4.66 7.44 10.95
N VAL A 300 4.51 7.35 12.27
CA VAL A 300 4.76 6.10 13.01
C VAL A 300 3.87 4.92 12.57
N ARG A 301 2.77 5.18 11.86
CA ARG A 301 1.93 4.12 11.29
C ARG A 301 2.70 3.24 10.30
N ASP A 302 3.49 3.84 9.40
CA ASP A 302 4.30 3.05 8.46
C ASP A 302 5.41 2.27 9.17
N VAL A 303 6.01 2.88 10.19
CA VAL A 303 7.00 2.23 11.05
C VAL A 303 6.41 1.01 11.75
N GLN A 304 5.26 1.18 12.37
CA GLN A 304 4.57 0.12 13.11
C GLN A 304 4.18 -1.03 12.18
N TYR A 305 3.62 -0.72 11.00
CA TYR A 305 3.23 -1.73 10.02
C TYR A 305 4.46 -2.51 9.52
N PHE A 306 5.54 -1.80 9.16
CA PHE A 306 6.79 -2.40 8.73
C PHE A 306 7.39 -3.33 9.79
N LEU A 307 7.50 -2.88 11.03
CA LEU A 307 8.13 -3.64 12.11
C LEU A 307 7.36 -4.93 12.41
N ILE A 308 6.03 -4.88 12.42
CA ILE A 308 5.21 -6.05 12.75
C ILE A 308 5.10 -7.00 11.56
N ASP A 309 4.91 -6.48 10.36
CA ASP A 309 4.79 -7.32 9.16
C ASP A 309 6.11 -8.01 8.81
N SER A 310 7.21 -7.25 8.85
CA SER A 310 8.47 -7.67 8.23
C SER A 310 9.48 -8.32 9.19
N LEU A 311 9.39 -8.07 10.51
CA LEU A 311 10.36 -8.61 11.46
C LEU A 311 9.90 -9.93 12.09
N PRO A 312 10.79 -10.93 12.20
CA PRO A 312 10.52 -12.09 13.02
C PRO A 312 10.25 -11.69 14.47
N ARG A 313 9.29 -12.37 15.10
CA ARG A 313 8.83 -12.06 16.45
C ARG A 313 9.97 -11.90 17.48
N PRO A 314 10.97 -12.81 17.60
CA PRO A 314 12.03 -12.65 18.58
C PRO A 314 12.89 -11.40 18.35
N LEU A 315 13.14 -11.03 17.09
CA LEU A 315 13.90 -9.84 16.75
C LEU A 315 13.14 -8.57 17.12
N LEU A 316 11.84 -8.53 16.81
CA LEU A 316 11.00 -7.41 17.19
C LEU A 316 10.88 -7.26 18.70
N GLU A 317 10.62 -8.35 19.43
CA GLU A 317 10.52 -8.33 20.91
C GLU A 317 11.79 -7.79 21.57
N ALA A 318 12.96 -8.10 21.02
CA ALA A 318 14.24 -7.65 21.56
C ALA A 318 14.54 -6.17 21.29
N HIS A 319 14.03 -5.59 20.21
CA HIS A 319 14.47 -4.28 19.70
C HIS A 319 13.34 -3.28 19.44
N GLU A 320 12.06 -3.63 19.67
CA GLU A 320 10.91 -2.82 19.25
C GLU A 320 10.99 -1.37 19.72
N ARG A 321 11.25 -1.16 21.01
CA ARG A 321 11.34 0.18 21.59
C ARG A 321 12.54 0.96 21.03
N GLU A 322 13.71 0.34 20.98
CA GLU A 322 14.93 0.93 20.40
C GLU A 322 14.71 1.39 18.95
N LEU A 323 14.02 0.57 18.14
CA LEU A 323 13.76 0.88 16.74
C LEU A 323 12.77 2.05 16.57
N VAL A 324 11.77 2.16 17.45
CA VAL A 324 10.87 3.32 17.44
C VAL A 324 11.60 4.58 17.89
N ASP A 325 12.45 4.49 18.92
CA ASP A 325 13.27 5.63 19.37
C ASP A 325 14.28 6.04 18.29
N TYR A 326 14.89 5.09 17.59
CA TYR A 326 15.73 5.37 16.42
C TYR A 326 14.98 6.14 15.32
N TYR A 327 13.76 5.74 14.99
CA TYR A 327 12.93 6.50 14.04
C TYR A 327 12.69 7.94 14.50
N VAL A 328 12.39 8.16 15.78
CA VAL A 328 12.22 9.51 16.38
C VAL A 328 13.49 10.35 16.21
N GLU A 329 14.65 9.77 16.51
CA GLU A 329 15.95 10.40 16.31
C GLU A 329 16.17 10.78 14.83
N ARG A 330 15.90 9.85 13.91
CA ARG A 330 16.05 10.10 12.46
C ARG A 330 15.08 11.18 11.96
N ARG A 331 13.85 11.25 12.50
CA ARG A 331 12.91 12.34 12.20
C ARG A 331 13.49 13.71 12.57
N ALA A 332 14.12 13.83 13.73
CA ALA A 332 14.79 15.06 14.15
C ALA A 332 15.98 15.39 13.23
N ALA A 333 16.78 14.40 12.85
CA ALA A 333 17.89 14.57 11.92
C ALA A 333 17.44 15.07 10.52
N HIS A 334 16.25 14.68 10.07
CA HIS A 334 15.63 15.18 8.83
C HIS A 334 14.83 16.48 9.02
N GLY A 335 14.99 17.19 10.15
CA GLY A 335 14.40 18.52 10.38
C GLY A 335 12.91 18.51 10.76
N ALA A 336 12.33 17.38 11.10
CA ALA A 336 10.92 17.24 11.47
C ALA A 336 10.75 16.46 12.80
N PRO A 337 11.25 17.01 13.94
CA PRO A 337 11.23 16.33 15.21
C PRO A 337 9.81 16.00 15.66
N VAL A 338 9.67 14.89 16.36
CA VAL A 338 8.42 14.43 16.99
C VAL A 338 8.67 14.07 18.44
N ASP A 339 7.65 14.16 19.28
CA ASP A 339 7.75 13.76 20.68
C ASP A 339 7.81 12.24 20.81
N ALA A 340 8.82 11.73 21.53
CA ALA A 340 9.08 10.30 21.66
C ALA A 340 7.97 9.57 22.44
N ALA A 341 7.42 10.21 23.50
CA ALA A 341 6.37 9.61 24.31
C ALA A 341 5.05 9.55 23.53
N ALA A 342 4.69 10.64 22.83
CA ALA A 342 3.52 10.67 21.96
C ALA A 342 3.66 9.67 20.80
N THR A 343 4.84 9.58 20.16
CA THR A 343 5.11 8.62 19.08
C THR A 343 4.93 7.18 19.56
N TRP A 344 5.36 6.87 20.79
CA TRP A 344 5.12 5.54 21.35
C TRP A 344 3.64 5.26 21.61
N GLN A 345 2.86 6.24 22.10
CA GLN A 345 1.41 6.05 22.24
C GLN A 345 0.72 5.87 20.89
N GLU A 346 1.15 6.60 19.88
CA GLU A 346 0.69 6.42 18.50
C GLU A 346 1.06 5.05 17.94
N TYR A 347 2.29 4.56 18.20
CA TYR A 347 2.73 3.21 17.83
C TYR A 347 1.82 2.14 18.44
N ARG A 348 1.52 2.24 19.74
CA ARG A 348 0.57 1.35 20.43
C ARG A 348 -0.80 1.35 19.73
N ALA A 349 -1.32 2.52 19.43
CA ALA A 349 -2.61 2.69 18.75
C ALA A 349 -2.68 2.02 17.38
N PHE A 350 -1.58 2.09 16.62
CA PHE A 350 -1.52 1.55 15.26
C PHE A 350 -1.32 0.02 15.21
N THR A 351 -1.01 -0.66 16.31
CA THR A 351 -0.95 -2.14 16.31
C THR A 351 -2.29 -2.76 15.92
N PHE A 352 -3.40 -2.12 16.28
CA PHE A 352 -4.72 -2.54 15.81
C PHE A 352 -4.90 -2.37 14.31
N HIS A 353 -4.28 -1.34 13.70
CA HIS A 353 -4.34 -1.14 12.25
C HIS A 353 -3.72 -2.32 11.49
N THR A 354 -2.54 -2.80 11.90
CA THR A 354 -1.91 -3.98 11.30
C THR A 354 -2.79 -5.21 11.52
N LEU A 355 -3.27 -5.43 12.75
CA LEU A 355 -4.14 -6.57 13.06
C LEU A 355 -5.39 -6.59 12.16
N PHE A 356 -6.12 -5.49 12.02
CA PHE A 356 -7.33 -5.50 11.23
C PHE A 356 -7.06 -5.70 9.72
N THR A 357 -5.96 -5.16 9.21
CA THR A 357 -5.57 -5.35 7.81
C THR A 357 -5.35 -6.84 7.50
N ILE A 358 -4.63 -7.54 8.37
CA ILE A 358 -4.38 -8.98 8.22
C ILE A 358 -5.65 -9.80 8.45
N VAL A 359 -6.50 -9.43 9.42
CA VAL A 359 -7.80 -10.09 9.62
C VAL A 359 -8.68 -10.01 8.38
N VAL A 360 -8.70 -8.88 7.68
CA VAL A 360 -9.43 -8.75 6.40
C VAL A 360 -8.80 -9.62 5.31
N ALA A 361 -7.47 -9.62 5.19
CA ALA A 361 -6.76 -10.42 4.21
C ALA A 361 -7.02 -11.92 4.41
N VAL A 362 -6.91 -12.43 5.62
CA VAL A 362 -7.18 -13.83 5.95
C VAL A 362 -8.68 -14.15 5.83
N GLY A 363 -9.55 -13.28 6.34
CA GLY A 363 -11.00 -13.52 6.36
C GLY A 363 -11.61 -13.61 4.96
N PHE A 364 -11.25 -12.70 4.07
CA PHE A 364 -11.85 -12.54 2.74
C PHE A 364 -10.92 -12.88 1.57
N GLY A 365 -9.60 -12.99 1.82
CA GLY A 365 -8.63 -13.25 0.76
C GLY A 365 -8.82 -14.62 0.11
N ALA A 366 -8.64 -14.67 -1.22
CA ALA A 366 -8.44 -15.88 -1.99
C ALA A 366 -6.94 -16.10 -2.17
N LEU A 367 -6.30 -16.61 -1.12
CA LEU A 367 -4.85 -16.77 -1.03
C LEU A 367 -4.45 -18.14 -1.65
N ASN A 368 -3.31 -18.18 -2.34
CA ASN A 368 -2.68 -19.45 -2.66
C ASN A 368 -1.94 -19.99 -1.40
N GLU A 369 -1.41 -21.19 -1.48
CA GLU A 369 -0.82 -21.89 -0.34
C GLU A 369 0.36 -21.10 0.30
N GLU A 370 1.25 -20.54 -0.52
CA GLU A 370 2.39 -19.73 -0.06
C GLU A 370 1.91 -18.44 0.62
N GLN A 371 0.98 -17.73 0.00
CA GLN A 371 0.39 -16.51 0.55
C GLN A 371 -0.38 -16.79 1.85
N ASP A 372 -1.07 -17.91 1.92
CA ASP A 372 -1.85 -18.33 3.08
C ASP A 372 -0.93 -18.63 4.29
N ALA A 373 0.20 -19.30 4.06
CA ALA A 373 1.20 -19.57 5.07
C ALA A 373 1.82 -18.26 5.59
N LEU A 374 2.22 -17.36 4.69
CA LEU A 374 2.77 -16.05 5.06
C LEU A 374 1.75 -15.21 5.84
N MET A 375 0.49 -15.12 5.40
CA MET A 375 -0.53 -14.37 6.11
C MET A 375 -0.86 -14.96 7.48
N THR A 376 -0.72 -16.26 7.67
CA THR A 376 -0.88 -16.91 8.98
C THR A 376 0.24 -16.51 9.93
N GLU A 377 1.48 -16.48 9.45
CA GLU A 377 2.64 -16.01 10.22
C GLU A 377 2.49 -14.55 10.62
N ILE A 378 2.14 -13.67 9.67
CA ILE A 378 1.95 -12.24 9.94
C ILE A 378 0.77 -12.00 10.91
N LEU A 379 -0.31 -12.79 10.82
CA LEU A 379 -1.42 -12.74 11.79
C LEU A 379 -0.91 -13.05 13.20
N GLY A 380 -0.08 -14.07 13.36
CA GLY A 380 0.54 -14.41 14.64
C GLY A 380 1.42 -13.28 15.19
N ARG A 381 2.22 -12.63 14.32
CA ARG A 381 3.03 -11.44 14.68
C ARG A 381 2.15 -10.27 15.13
N ALA A 382 1.07 -9.97 14.41
CA ALA A 382 0.15 -8.89 14.74
C ALA A 382 -0.60 -9.12 16.06
N VAL A 383 -1.03 -10.35 16.34
CA VAL A 383 -1.65 -10.75 17.62
C VAL A 383 -0.66 -10.56 18.77
N ALA A 384 0.57 -11.07 18.61
CA ALA A 384 1.62 -10.93 19.62
C ALA A 384 1.97 -9.46 19.88
N ALA A 385 1.99 -8.61 18.83
CA ALA A 385 2.24 -7.19 18.99
C ALA A 385 1.14 -6.48 19.78
N VAL A 386 -0.13 -6.75 19.49
CA VAL A 386 -1.29 -6.21 20.23
C VAL A 386 -1.21 -6.54 21.72
N GLN A 387 -0.82 -7.78 22.05
CA GLN A 387 -0.63 -8.20 23.44
C GLN A 387 0.59 -7.52 24.09
N ARG A 388 1.75 -7.50 23.40
CA ARG A 388 3.02 -6.98 23.93
C ARG A 388 2.98 -5.49 24.24
N VAL A 389 2.35 -4.67 23.37
CA VAL A 389 2.23 -3.23 23.62
C VAL A 389 1.04 -2.89 24.51
N ASP A 390 0.33 -3.89 25.00
CA ASP A 390 -0.87 -3.73 25.83
C ASP A 390 -1.89 -2.76 25.18
N TYR A 391 -2.25 -3.08 23.94
CA TYR A 391 -3.20 -2.27 23.17
C TYR A 391 -4.56 -2.15 23.85
N ALA A 392 -5.02 -3.20 24.53
CA ALA A 392 -6.33 -3.19 25.20
C ALA A 392 -6.39 -2.11 26.30
N SER A 393 -5.37 -2.02 27.15
CA SER A 393 -5.28 -0.95 28.16
C SER A 393 -5.16 0.43 27.51
N TRP A 394 -4.34 0.57 26.46
CA TRP A 394 -4.27 1.82 25.70
C TRP A 394 -5.65 2.26 25.19
N LEU A 395 -6.43 1.33 24.63
CA LEU A 395 -7.76 1.62 24.08
C LEU A 395 -8.72 2.11 25.17
N GLU A 396 -8.77 1.45 26.33
CA GLU A 396 -9.64 1.85 27.45
C GLU A 396 -9.23 3.21 28.03
N GLU A 397 -7.93 3.48 28.19
CA GLU A 397 -7.40 4.79 28.60
C GLU A 397 -7.81 5.89 27.62
N TYR A 398 -7.63 5.67 26.31
CA TYR A 398 -8.04 6.61 25.27
C TYR A 398 -9.55 6.85 25.27
N LEU A 399 -10.35 5.80 25.38
CA LEU A 399 -11.79 5.90 25.41
C LEU A 399 -12.30 6.59 26.70
N GLY A 400 -11.65 6.33 27.85
CA GLY A 400 -11.99 6.93 29.12
C GLY A 400 -11.60 8.42 29.24
N ALA A 401 -10.46 8.81 28.67
CA ALA A 401 -10.01 10.20 28.69
C ALA A 401 -10.95 11.16 27.94
N ALA A 402 -11.63 10.69 26.90
CA ALA A 402 -12.56 11.51 26.13
C ALA A 402 -13.98 11.57 26.73
N MET A 403 -14.24 10.91 27.86
CA MET A 403 -15.51 11.01 28.61
C MET A 403 -15.39 12.00 29.79
N ARG A 404 -14.21 12.52 30.06
CA ARG A 404 -13.91 13.58 31.05
C ARG A 404 -13.73 14.92 30.37
#